data_ee725c92cc452210b0b8540b6ffb6d6e
#
_entry.id   ee725c92cc452210b0b8540b6ffb6d6e
#
_cell.length_a   1.000
_cell.length_b   1.000
_cell.length_c   1.000
_cell.angle_alpha   90.00
_cell.angle_beta   90.00
_cell.angle_gamma   90.00
#
_symmetry.space_group_name_H-M   'P 1'
#
loop_
_entity.id
_entity.type
_entity.pdbx_description
1 polymer ?
#
loop_
_entity_poly.entity_id
_entity_poly.type
_entity_poly.pdbx_seq_one_letter_code
_entity_poly.pdbx_strand_id
1 'polypeptide(L)'
;MIAFALMCVFGVQAKGLKGKTIYLNPGHGGYTSGDRPTATINHEQMDTLSFYETRSNLWKALEAARHLRRDGARVIMSRTRSGYVTQSQMDEGILNENQESHALPSEDKVDKRYNQVETTDDGTGQQQIVGLERIACQVDSIKPDYFLSMHSNAHKNGSTVNYLLMLHRGETGKPYFENSDSMARVMWPYAFDNPLSVWSHYSADKPAVVGDISWMGGTPPGSPNRIGVNGYYAVLKFRAPGFLVEGSFHTYDPERQRLLNRDYCRLEGLRYYRGIRAYFGGKPEKVGYIAGSVKSATEKMEHPLYTYREGSIDQWKPINYCMVYLYDSRGVNIKAYHTDQEWNGIFAFFDLKPGKYTLRYRAYGYEELTEEVEVVADKTTYLLPHLTQK
;
A
#
# COMPACT_ATOMS: atom_id res chain seq x y z
N MET A 1 43.50 17.18 -17.27
CA MET A 1 42.34 17.56 -18.13
C MET A 1 41.20 16.62 -17.78
N ILE A 2 40.27 17.09 -16.97
CA ILE A 2 39.06 16.34 -16.56
C ILE A 2 37.95 16.81 -17.51
N ALA A 3 37.46 15.90 -18.35
CA ALA A 3 36.38 16.18 -19.28
C ALA A 3 35.05 16.14 -18.50
N PHE A 4 34.41 17.30 -18.34
CA PHE A 4 33.02 17.43 -17.91
C PHE A 4 32.12 16.97 -19.06
N ALA A 5 31.47 15.82 -18.89
CA ALA A 5 30.40 15.42 -19.78
C ALA A 5 29.16 16.27 -19.48
N LEU A 6 28.85 17.18 -20.40
CA LEU A 6 27.61 17.96 -20.38
C LEU A 6 26.44 17.04 -20.69
N MET A 7 25.72 16.56 -19.69
CA MET A 7 24.43 15.93 -19.89
C MET A 7 23.43 17.00 -20.35
N CYS A 8 23.09 17.00 -21.62
CA CYS A 8 21.94 17.74 -22.15
C CYS A 8 20.66 17.18 -21.51
N VAL A 9 20.22 17.78 -20.45
CA VAL A 9 18.86 17.57 -19.93
C VAL A 9 17.93 18.25 -20.93
N PHE A 10 17.33 17.45 -21.81
CA PHE A 10 16.18 17.90 -22.58
C PHE A 10 15.09 18.28 -21.58
N GLY A 11 14.81 19.56 -21.51
CA GLY A 11 13.73 20.10 -20.69
C GLY A 11 12.38 19.61 -21.19
N VAL A 12 11.97 18.43 -20.75
CA VAL A 12 10.57 18.02 -20.83
C VAL A 12 9.80 18.97 -19.92
N GLN A 13 9.08 19.89 -20.52
CA GLN A 13 8.15 20.76 -19.78
C GLN A 13 7.23 19.83 -18.98
N ALA A 14 7.36 19.86 -17.65
CA ALA A 14 6.58 19.02 -16.75
C ALA A 14 5.09 19.32 -16.95
N LYS A 15 4.41 18.47 -17.71
CA LYS A 15 2.97 18.61 -17.99
C LYS A 15 2.11 18.32 -16.76
N GLY A 16 2.70 17.79 -15.69
CA GLY A 16 1.98 17.37 -14.49
C GLY A 16 1.01 16.22 -14.78
N LEU A 17 0.05 16.02 -13.87
CA LEU A 17 -0.95 14.94 -13.97
C LEU A 17 -2.20 15.34 -14.74
N LYS A 18 -2.31 16.60 -15.15
CA LYS A 18 -3.48 17.09 -15.90
C LYS A 18 -3.63 16.35 -17.24
N GLY A 19 -4.81 15.81 -17.45
CA GLY A 19 -5.13 15.04 -18.66
C GLY A 19 -4.67 13.58 -18.61
N LYS A 20 -4.07 13.14 -17.51
CA LYS A 20 -3.73 11.73 -17.27
C LYS A 20 -4.89 10.97 -16.65
N THR A 21 -5.14 9.77 -17.12
CA THR A 21 -6.08 8.82 -16.53
C THR A 21 -5.33 7.77 -15.75
N ILE A 22 -5.57 7.71 -14.43
CA ILE A 22 -4.95 6.77 -13.52
C ILE A 22 -6.02 5.81 -13.03
N TYR A 23 -5.78 4.52 -13.16
CA TYR A 23 -6.65 3.49 -12.61
C TYR A 23 -6.01 2.88 -11.37
N LEU A 24 -6.69 2.97 -10.23
CA LEU A 24 -6.26 2.38 -8.96
C LEU A 24 -7.16 1.19 -8.62
N ASN A 25 -6.54 0.04 -8.41
CA ASN A 25 -7.20 -1.16 -7.94
C ASN A 25 -6.76 -1.47 -6.51
N PRO A 26 -7.51 -1.02 -5.47
CA PRO A 26 -7.30 -1.53 -4.12
C PRO A 26 -7.69 -3.01 -4.09
N GLY A 27 -6.70 -3.88 -3.92
CA GLY A 27 -6.86 -5.33 -3.98
C GLY A 27 -7.92 -5.87 -3.04
N HIS A 28 -8.49 -7.02 -3.38
CA HIS A 28 -9.59 -7.68 -2.69
C HIS A 28 -10.89 -6.84 -2.65
N GLY A 29 -11.73 -7.11 -1.67
CA GLY A 29 -13.01 -6.47 -1.39
C GLY A 29 -13.86 -7.39 -0.53
N GLY A 30 -14.73 -6.85 0.31
CA GLY A 30 -15.48 -7.61 1.29
C GLY A 30 -14.62 -8.13 2.45
N TYR A 31 -15.19 -9.07 3.22
CA TYR A 31 -14.55 -9.72 4.37
C TYR A 31 -14.67 -11.23 4.22
N THR A 32 -13.86 -11.82 3.35
CA THR A 32 -13.90 -13.25 3.00
C THR A 32 -12.59 -13.94 3.29
N SER A 33 -12.58 -15.26 3.22
CA SER A 33 -11.36 -16.07 3.34
C SER A 33 -10.30 -15.71 2.28
N GLY A 34 -10.72 -15.24 1.11
CA GLY A 34 -9.83 -14.76 0.05
C GLY A 34 -9.15 -13.42 0.35
N ASP A 35 -9.66 -12.66 1.32
CA ASP A 35 -9.19 -11.33 1.71
C ASP A 35 -8.02 -11.35 2.73
N ARG A 36 -7.39 -12.47 2.92
CA ARG A 36 -6.26 -12.65 3.87
C ARG A 36 -6.59 -12.20 5.30
N PRO A 37 -7.66 -12.71 5.92
CA PRO A 37 -7.95 -12.42 7.32
C PRO A 37 -6.84 -13.00 8.20
N THR A 38 -6.40 -12.23 9.19
CA THR A 38 -5.34 -12.66 10.11
C THR A 38 -5.63 -12.14 11.51
N ALA A 39 -5.48 -13.00 12.52
CA ALA A 39 -5.59 -12.63 13.91
C ALA A 39 -4.59 -11.53 14.29
N THR A 40 -4.99 -10.64 15.18
CA THR A 40 -4.17 -9.57 15.72
C THR A 40 -4.18 -9.62 17.24
N ILE A 41 -3.32 -8.88 17.91
CA ILE A 41 -3.18 -8.92 19.37
C ILE A 41 -4.51 -8.67 20.09
N ASN A 42 -5.33 -7.75 19.58
CA ASN A 42 -6.63 -7.41 20.17
C ASN A 42 -7.80 -8.23 19.60
N HIS A 43 -7.57 -9.01 18.54
CA HIS A 43 -8.59 -9.75 17.79
C HIS A 43 -8.08 -11.14 17.42
N GLU A 44 -7.88 -11.98 18.44
CA GLU A 44 -7.30 -13.32 18.29
C GLU A 44 -8.20 -14.28 17.52
N GLN A 45 -9.50 -14.04 17.48
CA GLN A 45 -10.50 -14.89 16.81
C GLN A 45 -10.75 -14.51 15.34
N MET A 46 -10.00 -13.60 14.76
CA MET A 46 -10.19 -13.15 13.38
C MET A 46 -11.63 -12.68 13.09
N ASP A 47 -12.18 -11.84 13.93
CA ASP A 47 -13.44 -11.17 13.67
C ASP A 47 -13.27 -10.00 12.67
N THR A 48 -14.32 -9.25 12.39
CA THR A 48 -14.29 -8.11 11.45
C THR A 48 -13.38 -6.96 11.85
N LEU A 49 -12.87 -6.96 13.09
CA LEU A 49 -11.93 -5.98 13.64
C LEU A 49 -10.47 -6.42 13.48
N SER A 50 -10.22 -7.71 13.19
CA SER A 50 -8.90 -8.24 12.85
C SER A 50 -8.31 -7.58 11.61
N PHE A 51 -7.12 -8.01 11.21
CA PHE A 51 -6.55 -7.55 9.96
C PHE A 51 -7.28 -8.17 8.76
N TYR A 52 -7.69 -7.31 7.84
CA TYR A 52 -8.19 -7.66 6.51
C TYR A 52 -7.48 -6.80 5.47
N GLU A 53 -6.93 -7.46 4.47
CA GLU A 53 -6.16 -6.81 3.40
C GLU A 53 -7.01 -5.82 2.60
N THR A 54 -8.29 -6.14 2.39
CA THR A 54 -9.24 -5.25 1.71
C THR A 54 -9.28 -3.84 2.32
N ARG A 55 -9.23 -3.75 3.64
CA ARG A 55 -9.33 -2.48 4.36
C ARG A 55 -8.06 -1.64 4.22
N SER A 56 -6.89 -2.24 4.42
CA SER A 56 -5.62 -1.54 4.30
C SER A 56 -5.36 -1.06 2.88
N ASN A 57 -5.62 -1.90 1.87
CA ASN A 57 -5.45 -1.55 0.46
C ASN A 57 -6.37 -0.41 0.02
N LEU A 58 -7.61 -0.38 0.54
CA LEU A 58 -8.53 0.74 0.27
C LEU A 58 -8.01 2.06 0.84
N TRP A 59 -7.49 2.08 2.06
CA TRP A 59 -6.96 3.31 2.67
C TRP A 59 -5.76 3.86 1.90
N LYS A 60 -4.86 2.99 1.41
CA LYS A 60 -3.75 3.35 0.52
C LYS A 60 -4.26 4.02 -0.76
N ALA A 61 -5.22 3.37 -1.43
CA ALA A 61 -5.75 3.83 -2.70
C ALA A 61 -6.54 5.15 -2.58
N LEU A 62 -7.34 5.32 -1.53
CA LEU A 62 -8.09 6.56 -1.29
C LEU A 62 -7.17 7.75 -1.09
N GLU A 63 -6.06 7.58 -0.36
CA GLU A 63 -5.09 8.67 -0.16
C GLU A 63 -4.34 8.98 -1.47
N ALA A 64 -3.86 7.98 -2.20
CA ALA A 64 -3.25 8.19 -3.51
C ALA A 64 -4.21 8.92 -4.45
N ALA A 65 -5.49 8.49 -4.51
CA ALA A 65 -6.52 9.11 -5.34
C ALA A 65 -6.77 10.58 -4.97
N ARG A 66 -6.78 10.90 -3.67
CA ARG A 66 -6.95 12.28 -3.17
C ARG A 66 -5.90 13.21 -3.74
N HIS A 67 -4.63 12.81 -3.67
CA HIS A 67 -3.51 13.61 -4.16
C HIS A 67 -3.48 13.69 -5.70
N LEU A 68 -3.68 12.56 -6.38
CA LEU A 68 -3.70 12.51 -7.84
C LEU A 68 -4.79 13.42 -8.43
N ARG A 69 -6.01 13.40 -7.85
CA ARG A 69 -7.11 14.28 -8.25
C ARG A 69 -6.80 15.75 -8.00
N ARG A 70 -6.21 16.06 -6.85
CA ARG A 70 -5.75 17.43 -6.53
C ARG A 70 -4.78 17.96 -7.59
N ASP A 71 -3.92 17.11 -8.12
CA ASP A 71 -2.94 17.45 -9.16
C ASP A 71 -3.50 17.38 -10.59
N GLY A 72 -4.81 17.15 -10.73
CA GLY A 72 -5.55 17.25 -11.99
C GLY A 72 -5.64 15.95 -12.80
N ALA A 73 -5.28 14.79 -12.24
CA ALA A 73 -5.51 13.52 -12.88
C ALA A 73 -7.01 13.12 -12.83
N ARG A 74 -7.47 12.43 -13.88
CA ARG A 74 -8.69 11.64 -13.83
C ARG A 74 -8.38 10.33 -13.12
N VAL A 75 -8.94 10.11 -11.93
CA VAL A 75 -8.69 8.89 -11.16
C VAL A 75 -9.94 8.04 -11.12
N ILE A 76 -9.80 6.81 -11.57
CA ILE A 76 -10.79 5.75 -11.53
C ILE A 76 -10.33 4.73 -10.49
N MET A 77 -11.24 4.21 -9.71
CA MET A 77 -10.96 3.17 -8.72
C MET A 77 -11.90 1.99 -8.97
N SER A 78 -11.39 0.77 -8.85
CA SER A 78 -12.21 -0.45 -8.98
C SER A 78 -13.27 -0.53 -7.89
N ARG A 79 -12.97 -0.01 -6.69
CA ARG A 79 -13.90 0.11 -5.57
C ARG A 79 -13.56 1.30 -4.68
N THR A 80 -14.54 1.79 -3.94
CA THR A 80 -14.39 2.91 -2.97
C THR A 80 -14.85 2.54 -1.56
N ARG A 81 -15.21 1.27 -1.34
CA ARG A 81 -15.70 0.72 -0.06
C ARG A 81 -15.00 -0.60 0.25
N SER A 82 -14.96 -0.97 1.51
CA SER A 82 -14.39 -2.25 1.98
C SER A 82 -15.40 -3.40 1.94
N GLY A 83 -16.69 -3.12 2.12
CA GLY A 83 -17.75 -4.14 2.13
C GLY A 83 -18.07 -4.72 0.74
N TYR A 84 -18.98 -5.67 0.72
CA TYR A 84 -19.49 -6.22 -0.52
C TYR A 84 -20.17 -5.14 -1.37
N VAL A 85 -20.02 -5.25 -2.67
CA VAL A 85 -20.66 -4.36 -3.63
C VAL A 85 -22.02 -4.95 -4.01
N THR A 86 -23.07 -4.16 -3.89
CA THR A 86 -24.42 -4.54 -4.32
C THR A 86 -24.53 -4.48 -5.86
N GLN A 87 -25.57 -5.09 -6.43
CA GLN A 87 -25.83 -5.00 -7.86
C GLN A 87 -25.92 -3.53 -8.33
N SER A 88 -26.61 -2.66 -7.58
CA SER A 88 -26.70 -1.23 -7.90
C SER A 88 -25.31 -0.57 -7.97
N GLN A 89 -24.42 -0.91 -7.05
CA GLN A 89 -23.07 -0.37 -7.06
C GLN A 89 -22.21 -0.91 -8.22
N MET A 90 -22.48 -2.15 -8.68
CA MET A 90 -21.88 -2.68 -9.92
C MET A 90 -22.34 -1.91 -11.14
N ASP A 91 -23.63 -1.63 -11.23
CA ASP A 91 -24.21 -0.87 -12.32
C ASP A 91 -23.65 0.56 -12.38
N GLU A 92 -23.24 1.11 -11.22
CA GLU A 92 -22.50 2.36 -11.09
C GLU A 92 -20.99 2.23 -11.43
N GLY A 93 -20.52 1.04 -11.80
CA GLY A 93 -19.12 0.78 -12.14
C GLY A 93 -18.19 0.54 -10.96
N ILE A 94 -18.73 0.26 -9.77
CA ILE A 94 -17.95 -0.08 -8.59
C ILE A 94 -17.69 -1.58 -8.60
N LEU A 95 -16.44 -1.96 -8.72
CA LEU A 95 -15.98 -3.35 -8.78
C LEU A 95 -15.08 -3.68 -7.58
N ASN A 96 -15.02 -4.96 -7.23
CA ASN A 96 -13.99 -5.50 -6.34
C ASN A 96 -13.65 -6.95 -6.72
N GLU A 97 -12.46 -7.41 -6.33
CA GLU A 97 -11.92 -8.71 -6.74
C GLU A 97 -12.73 -9.90 -6.22
N ASN A 98 -13.36 -9.78 -5.05
CA ASN A 98 -14.07 -10.87 -4.39
C ASN A 98 -15.58 -10.78 -4.57
N GLN A 99 -16.06 -9.91 -5.42
CA GLN A 99 -17.47 -9.62 -5.54
C GLN A 99 -18.31 -10.86 -5.87
N GLU A 100 -17.83 -11.71 -6.75
CA GLU A 100 -18.54 -12.88 -7.22
C GLU A 100 -18.72 -13.94 -6.13
N SER A 101 -17.89 -13.93 -5.07
CA SER A 101 -18.00 -14.93 -4.01
C SER A 101 -19.24 -14.76 -3.12
N HIS A 102 -19.87 -13.57 -3.11
CA HIS A 102 -20.87 -13.27 -2.08
C HIS A 102 -22.12 -12.48 -2.52
N ALA A 103 -22.10 -11.88 -3.68
CA ALA A 103 -23.15 -10.92 -4.07
C ALA A 103 -23.82 -11.21 -5.40
N LEU A 104 -23.50 -12.34 -6.04
CA LEU A 104 -24.14 -12.64 -7.31
C LEU A 104 -25.59 -13.08 -7.11
N PRO A 105 -26.51 -12.29 -7.60
CA PRO A 105 -27.81 -12.82 -7.93
C PRO A 105 -27.62 -13.65 -9.20
N SER A 106 -27.91 -14.95 -9.14
CA SER A 106 -28.09 -15.89 -10.24
C SER A 106 -27.17 -15.71 -11.46
N GLU A 107 -26.68 -16.78 -12.02
CA GLU A 107 -25.81 -16.88 -13.20
C GLU A 107 -26.22 -16.00 -14.40
N ASP A 108 -27.47 -15.55 -14.47
CA ASP A 108 -28.01 -14.75 -15.55
C ASP A 108 -27.54 -13.30 -15.59
N LYS A 109 -26.92 -12.80 -14.53
CA LYS A 109 -26.45 -11.41 -14.43
C LYS A 109 -24.94 -11.22 -14.61
N VAL A 110 -24.19 -12.30 -14.75
CA VAL A 110 -22.78 -12.24 -15.11
C VAL A 110 -22.68 -12.09 -16.63
N ASP A 111 -22.02 -11.06 -17.10
CA ASP A 111 -21.76 -10.92 -18.52
C ASP A 111 -20.82 -12.03 -19.00
N LYS A 112 -21.36 -13.09 -19.57
CA LYS A 112 -20.64 -14.28 -20.03
C LYS A 112 -19.52 -13.99 -21.04
N ARG A 113 -19.51 -12.81 -21.67
CA ARG A 113 -18.43 -12.39 -22.58
C ARG A 113 -17.09 -12.27 -21.87
N TYR A 114 -17.09 -12.03 -20.57
CA TYR A 114 -15.89 -11.81 -19.74
C TYR A 114 -15.58 -12.99 -18.84
N ASN A 115 -16.47 -13.96 -18.77
CA ASN A 115 -16.29 -15.16 -17.99
C ASN A 115 -15.63 -16.25 -18.86
N GLN A 116 -14.31 -16.22 -18.97
CA GLN A 116 -13.55 -17.21 -19.75
C GLN A 116 -13.12 -18.43 -18.92
N VAL A 117 -13.52 -18.52 -17.70
CA VAL A 117 -13.17 -19.63 -16.81
C VAL A 117 -14.42 -20.46 -16.59
N GLU A 118 -14.45 -21.70 -17.11
CA GLU A 118 -15.46 -22.68 -16.77
C GLU A 118 -15.40 -22.96 -15.28
N THR A 119 -16.53 -22.80 -14.61
CA THR A 119 -16.66 -23.06 -13.20
C THR A 119 -16.54 -24.55 -12.94
N THR A 120 -15.42 -24.99 -12.40
CA THR A 120 -15.35 -26.23 -11.66
C THR A 120 -15.56 -25.93 -10.18
N ASP A 121 -16.32 -26.74 -9.52
CA ASP A 121 -16.99 -26.50 -8.26
C ASP A 121 -16.08 -26.66 -7.01
N ASP A 122 -14.95 -25.98 -6.97
CA ASP A 122 -14.10 -25.97 -5.78
C ASP A 122 -14.25 -24.75 -4.87
N GLY A 123 -15.23 -23.92 -5.18
CA GLY A 123 -15.87 -22.94 -4.30
C GLY A 123 -15.05 -21.71 -3.89
N THR A 124 -13.75 -21.58 -4.12
CA THR A 124 -12.98 -20.47 -3.55
C THR A 124 -12.08 -19.71 -4.52
N GLY A 125 -11.52 -20.37 -5.53
CA GLY A 125 -10.58 -19.69 -6.47
C GLY A 125 -11.25 -19.02 -7.65
N GLN A 126 -12.37 -19.53 -8.10
CA GLN A 126 -12.97 -19.12 -9.38
C GLN A 126 -13.82 -17.86 -9.29
N GLN A 127 -14.52 -17.66 -8.20
CA GLN A 127 -15.32 -16.47 -7.98
C GLN A 127 -14.45 -15.21 -7.87
N GLN A 128 -13.27 -15.34 -7.29
CA GLN A 128 -12.27 -14.28 -7.25
C GLN A 128 -11.74 -13.93 -8.65
N ILE A 129 -11.56 -14.94 -9.52
CA ILE A 129 -11.09 -14.75 -10.89
C ILE A 129 -12.09 -13.94 -11.72
N VAL A 130 -13.38 -14.16 -11.55
CA VAL A 130 -14.41 -13.42 -12.30
C VAL A 130 -14.38 -11.93 -11.96
N GLY A 131 -14.21 -11.57 -10.69
CA GLY A 131 -14.05 -10.16 -10.27
C GLY A 131 -12.82 -9.51 -10.89
N LEU A 132 -11.69 -10.21 -10.92
CA LEU A 132 -10.46 -9.75 -11.56
C LEU A 132 -10.61 -9.56 -13.07
N GLU A 133 -11.31 -10.47 -13.76
CA GLU A 133 -11.56 -10.33 -15.20
C GLU A 133 -12.45 -9.11 -15.51
N ARG A 134 -13.44 -8.79 -14.67
CA ARG A 134 -14.24 -7.57 -14.82
C ARG A 134 -13.40 -6.32 -14.68
N ILE A 135 -12.51 -6.28 -13.69
CA ILE A 135 -11.56 -5.17 -13.51
C ILE A 135 -10.67 -5.06 -14.75
N ALA A 136 -10.14 -6.18 -15.26
CA ALA A 136 -9.32 -6.20 -16.47
C ALA A 136 -10.09 -5.66 -17.69
N CYS A 137 -11.36 -6.06 -17.88
CA CYS A 137 -12.22 -5.57 -18.95
C CYS A 137 -12.52 -4.07 -18.83
N GLN A 138 -12.74 -3.58 -17.62
CA GLN A 138 -12.91 -2.15 -17.38
C GLN A 138 -11.65 -1.38 -17.73
N VAL A 139 -10.47 -1.87 -17.33
CA VAL A 139 -9.18 -1.28 -17.68
C VAL A 139 -8.95 -1.28 -19.19
N ASP A 140 -9.27 -2.37 -19.89
CA ASP A 140 -9.17 -2.47 -21.35
C ASP A 140 -10.08 -1.45 -22.06
N SER A 141 -11.26 -1.22 -21.53
CA SER A 141 -12.21 -0.23 -22.06
C SER A 141 -11.74 1.21 -21.85
N ILE A 142 -11.20 1.50 -20.66
CA ILE A 142 -10.78 2.85 -20.24
C ILE A 142 -9.43 3.22 -20.86
N LYS A 143 -8.52 2.25 -21.00
CA LYS A 143 -7.14 2.42 -21.46
C LYS A 143 -6.42 3.52 -20.67
N PRO A 144 -6.25 3.36 -19.34
CA PRO A 144 -5.60 4.36 -18.52
C PRO A 144 -4.13 4.55 -18.92
N ASP A 145 -3.60 5.74 -18.67
CA ASP A 145 -2.16 6.03 -18.81
C ASP A 145 -1.32 5.29 -17.77
N TYR A 146 -1.92 4.87 -16.65
CA TYR A 146 -1.27 4.19 -15.54
C TYR A 146 -2.26 3.33 -14.77
N PHE A 147 -1.91 2.07 -14.57
CA PHE A 147 -2.67 1.16 -13.69
C PHE A 147 -1.82 0.78 -12.48
N LEU A 148 -2.42 0.77 -11.31
CA LEU A 148 -1.77 0.30 -10.08
C LEU A 148 -2.73 -0.56 -9.28
N SER A 149 -2.39 -1.84 -9.11
CA SER A 149 -3.04 -2.74 -8.16
C SER A 149 -2.26 -2.72 -6.85
N MET A 150 -2.96 -2.56 -5.74
CA MET A 150 -2.37 -2.40 -4.40
C MET A 150 -2.76 -3.55 -3.50
N HIS A 151 -1.76 -4.26 -3.00
CA HIS A 151 -1.88 -5.42 -2.13
C HIS A 151 -0.93 -5.36 -0.95
N SER A 152 -1.04 -6.32 -0.06
CA SER A 152 -0.02 -6.72 0.91
C SER A 152 0.20 -8.23 0.83
N ASN A 153 1.45 -8.64 0.86
CA ASN A 153 1.87 -10.02 0.65
C ASN A 153 1.69 -10.89 1.91
N ALA A 154 1.74 -12.18 1.71
CA ALA A 154 1.67 -13.19 2.77
C ALA A 154 2.81 -14.22 2.66
N HIS A 155 3.28 -14.65 3.80
CA HIS A 155 4.12 -15.84 4.00
C HIS A 155 3.46 -16.69 5.09
N LYS A 156 4.15 -17.68 5.63
CA LYS A 156 3.64 -18.42 6.80
C LYS A 156 3.52 -17.46 8.02
N ASN A 157 2.53 -17.68 8.84
CA ASN A 157 2.37 -16.92 10.09
C ASN A 157 3.61 -17.03 10.98
N GLY A 158 3.93 -15.95 11.69
CA GLY A 158 5.14 -15.84 12.50
C GLY A 158 6.44 -15.76 11.70
N SER A 159 6.34 -15.45 10.40
CA SER A 159 7.50 -15.19 9.56
C SER A 159 8.07 -13.80 9.81
N THR A 160 9.39 -13.67 9.77
CA THR A 160 10.07 -12.35 9.79
C THR A 160 10.35 -11.80 8.39
N VAL A 161 9.76 -12.42 7.36
CA VAL A 161 9.83 -11.95 5.98
C VAL A 161 8.97 -10.72 5.80
N ASN A 162 9.58 -9.63 5.33
CA ASN A 162 8.88 -8.38 5.00
C ASN A 162 9.67 -7.63 3.92
N TYR A 163 9.14 -7.55 2.72
CA TYR A 163 9.76 -6.80 1.62
C TYR A 163 8.71 -6.25 0.66
N LEU A 164 9.09 -5.19 -0.02
CA LEU A 164 8.32 -4.62 -1.11
C LEU A 164 8.54 -5.46 -2.38
N LEU A 165 7.47 -5.74 -3.13
CA LEU A 165 7.51 -6.45 -4.39
C LEU A 165 6.62 -5.72 -5.42
N MET A 166 7.13 -5.56 -6.63
CA MET A 166 6.36 -5.00 -7.74
C MET A 166 6.34 -5.99 -8.90
N LEU A 167 5.14 -6.36 -9.33
CA LEU A 167 4.90 -7.33 -10.39
C LEU A 167 4.31 -6.65 -11.61
N HIS A 168 5.02 -6.66 -12.73
CA HIS A 168 4.45 -6.30 -14.02
C HIS A 168 4.09 -7.54 -14.83
N ARG A 169 3.19 -7.41 -15.79
CA ARG A 169 2.87 -8.49 -16.70
C ARG A 169 4.05 -8.79 -17.64
N GLY A 170 4.45 -10.07 -17.75
CA GLY A 170 5.50 -10.54 -18.63
C GLY A 170 6.69 -11.18 -17.91
N GLU A 171 7.82 -11.29 -18.58
CA GLU A 171 9.08 -11.73 -18.00
C GLU A 171 9.84 -10.54 -17.39
N THR A 172 10.68 -10.81 -16.39
CA THR A 172 11.56 -9.78 -15.81
C THR A 172 12.44 -9.14 -16.88
N GLY A 173 12.37 -7.81 -16.99
CA GLY A 173 13.08 -7.05 -18.01
C GLY A 173 12.43 -7.09 -19.41
N LYS A 174 11.33 -7.82 -19.59
CA LYS A 174 10.55 -7.89 -20.82
C LYS A 174 9.06 -7.74 -20.53
N PRO A 175 8.60 -6.55 -20.17
CA PRO A 175 7.20 -6.30 -19.86
C PRO A 175 6.33 -6.53 -21.10
N TYR A 176 5.17 -7.12 -20.92
CA TYR A 176 4.19 -7.29 -22.00
C TYR A 176 3.68 -5.92 -22.52
N PHE A 177 3.52 -4.95 -21.64
CA PHE A 177 3.25 -3.56 -21.97
C PHE A 177 4.49 -2.73 -21.76
N GLU A 178 4.89 -2.01 -22.80
CA GLU A 178 5.95 -1.03 -22.72
C GLU A 178 5.72 -0.08 -21.53
N ASN A 179 6.78 0.28 -20.86
CA ASN A 179 6.79 1.17 -19.69
C ASN A 179 6.30 0.58 -18.36
N SER A 180 5.68 -0.60 -18.29
CA SER A 180 5.25 -1.17 -17.01
C SER A 180 6.41 -1.39 -16.04
N ASP A 181 7.55 -1.92 -16.53
CA ASP A 181 8.77 -2.07 -15.73
C ASP A 181 9.34 -0.72 -15.29
N SER A 182 9.39 0.27 -16.19
CA SER A 182 9.90 1.60 -15.87
C SER A 182 9.01 2.34 -14.86
N MET A 183 7.68 2.18 -14.95
CA MET A 183 6.74 2.70 -13.96
C MET A 183 7.02 2.16 -12.56
N ALA A 184 7.20 0.85 -12.46
CA ALA A 184 7.51 0.18 -11.20
C ALA A 184 8.88 0.63 -10.64
N ARG A 185 9.91 0.73 -11.49
CA ARG A 185 11.23 1.20 -11.09
C ARG A 185 11.23 2.66 -10.61
N VAL A 186 10.47 3.54 -11.26
CA VAL A 186 10.32 4.93 -10.80
C VAL A 186 9.56 4.98 -9.47
N MET A 187 8.56 4.10 -9.27
CA MET A 187 7.82 4.00 -8.01
C MET A 187 8.68 3.49 -6.86
N TRP A 188 9.60 2.56 -7.12
CA TRP A 188 10.35 1.82 -6.11
C TRP A 188 10.97 2.69 -5.02
N PRO A 189 11.79 3.71 -5.31
CA PRO A 189 12.44 4.50 -4.26
C PRO A 189 11.43 5.22 -3.34
N TYR A 190 10.29 5.63 -3.89
CA TYR A 190 9.24 6.27 -3.09
C TYR A 190 8.52 5.28 -2.18
N ALA A 191 8.15 4.11 -2.71
CA ALA A 191 7.45 3.08 -1.95
C ALA A 191 8.36 2.45 -0.88
N PHE A 192 9.64 2.29 -1.18
CA PHE A 192 10.65 1.75 -0.28
C PHE A 192 11.05 2.73 0.84
N ASP A 193 10.90 4.03 0.64
CA ASP A 193 11.21 5.09 1.63
C ASP A 193 10.22 5.06 2.82
N ASN A 194 10.38 4.04 3.67
CA ASN A 194 9.59 3.82 4.86
C ASN A 194 10.45 3.30 6.03
N PRO A 195 11.09 4.20 6.78
CA PRO A 195 11.90 3.81 7.94
C PRO A 195 11.11 3.19 9.10
N LEU A 196 9.77 3.26 9.06
CA LEU A 196 8.91 2.62 10.05
C LEU A 196 8.76 1.11 9.80
N SER A 197 9.12 0.63 8.60
CA SER A 197 9.11 -0.79 8.23
C SER A 197 10.49 -1.41 8.35
N VAL A 198 10.54 -2.65 8.79
CA VAL A 198 11.78 -3.44 8.83
C VAL A 198 11.84 -4.33 7.60
N TRP A 199 12.58 -3.87 6.58
CA TRP A 199 12.69 -4.58 5.32
C TRP A 199 13.64 -5.77 5.38
N SER A 200 13.34 -6.81 4.62
CA SER A 200 14.18 -7.99 4.38
C SER A 200 14.45 -8.20 2.90
N HIS A 201 15.53 -8.84 2.54
CA HIS A 201 15.92 -9.34 1.21
C HIS A 201 16.29 -8.27 0.16
N TYR A 202 15.58 -7.14 0.10
CA TYR A 202 15.78 -6.10 -0.91
C TYR A 202 16.17 -4.77 -0.27
N SER A 203 16.69 -3.86 -1.07
CA SER A 203 17.14 -2.54 -0.64
C SER A 203 16.75 -1.48 -1.68
N ALA A 204 16.98 -0.21 -1.39
CA ALA A 204 16.64 0.89 -2.29
C ALA A 204 17.33 0.76 -3.67
N ASP A 205 18.56 0.24 -3.69
CA ASP A 205 19.38 0.02 -4.90
C ASP A 205 19.21 -1.36 -5.53
N LYS A 206 18.49 -2.28 -4.88
CA LYS A 206 18.20 -3.63 -5.39
C LYS A 206 16.69 -3.89 -5.38
N PRO A 207 15.96 -3.32 -6.34
CA PRO A 207 14.51 -3.40 -6.37
C PRO A 207 14.01 -4.80 -6.75
N ALA A 208 12.94 -5.26 -6.06
CA ALA A 208 12.16 -6.41 -6.47
C ALA A 208 11.09 -5.99 -7.49
N VAL A 209 11.52 -5.60 -8.67
CA VAL A 209 10.66 -5.33 -9.83
C VAL A 209 10.81 -6.48 -10.80
N VAL A 210 9.82 -7.33 -10.88
CA VAL A 210 9.88 -8.61 -11.60
C VAL A 210 8.65 -8.82 -12.48
N GLY A 211 8.83 -9.62 -13.53
CA GLY A 211 7.70 -10.08 -14.34
C GLY A 211 6.91 -11.18 -13.63
N ASP A 212 5.59 -11.14 -13.70
CA ASP A 212 4.70 -12.12 -13.09
C ASP A 212 4.95 -13.55 -13.62
N ILE A 213 5.29 -13.69 -14.91
CA ILE A 213 5.67 -14.97 -15.52
C ILE A 213 6.98 -15.50 -14.90
N SER A 214 7.98 -14.64 -14.74
CA SER A 214 9.27 -15.03 -14.14
C SER A 214 9.11 -15.35 -12.66
N TRP A 215 8.30 -14.59 -11.93
CA TRP A 215 8.01 -14.82 -10.51
C TRP A 215 7.35 -16.17 -10.28
N MET A 216 6.39 -16.54 -11.15
CA MET A 216 5.62 -17.78 -11.06
C MET A 216 6.22 -18.92 -11.89
N GLY A 217 7.37 -18.72 -12.51
CA GLY A 217 8.00 -19.70 -13.44
C GLY A 217 8.30 -21.06 -12.81
N GLY A 218 8.48 -21.13 -11.50
CA GLY A 218 8.62 -22.38 -10.74
C GLY A 218 7.28 -23.04 -10.33
N THR A 219 6.14 -22.44 -10.61
CA THR A 219 4.84 -22.99 -10.26
C THR A 219 4.39 -24.03 -11.28
N PRO A 220 4.08 -25.28 -10.87
CA PRO A 220 3.69 -26.33 -11.80
C PRO A 220 2.48 -25.94 -12.66
N PRO A 221 2.42 -26.39 -13.93
CA PRO A 221 1.22 -26.25 -14.73
C PRO A 221 0.00 -26.86 -14.02
N GLY A 222 -1.13 -26.16 -14.06
CA GLY A 222 -2.36 -26.59 -13.37
C GLY A 222 -2.46 -26.15 -11.92
N SER A 223 -1.46 -25.47 -11.35
CA SER A 223 -1.59 -24.84 -10.05
C SER A 223 -2.70 -23.79 -10.07
N PRO A 224 -3.60 -23.72 -9.05
CA PRO A 224 -4.68 -22.73 -9.00
C PRO A 224 -4.17 -21.28 -9.02
N ASN A 225 -2.94 -21.07 -8.59
CA ASN A 225 -2.29 -19.75 -8.63
C ASN A 225 -1.68 -19.40 -10.00
N ARG A 226 -1.67 -20.32 -10.96
CA ARG A 226 -1.14 -20.10 -12.30
C ARG A 226 -2.28 -19.91 -13.29
N ILE A 227 -2.49 -18.69 -13.69
CA ILE A 227 -3.51 -18.34 -14.68
C ILE A 227 -2.92 -18.47 -16.09
N GLY A 228 -2.78 -19.72 -16.56
CA GLY A 228 -2.30 -20.04 -17.90
C GLY A 228 -0.93 -19.43 -18.22
N VAL A 229 -0.68 -19.18 -19.51
CA VAL A 229 0.56 -18.54 -20.01
C VAL A 229 0.66 -17.04 -19.70
N ASN A 230 -0.36 -16.46 -19.05
CA ASN A 230 -0.46 -15.03 -18.81
C ASN A 230 -0.02 -14.62 -17.40
N GLY A 231 0.60 -15.52 -16.63
CA GLY A 231 1.14 -15.21 -15.31
C GLY A 231 0.18 -15.48 -14.17
N TYR A 232 0.44 -14.86 -13.02
CA TYR A 232 -0.16 -15.19 -11.74
C TYR A 232 -1.47 -14.45 -11.46
N TYR A 233 -1.49 -13.14 -11.72
CA TYR A 233 -2.63 -12.30 -11.38
C TYR A 233 -3.50 -12.01 -12.59
N ALA A 234 -4.78 -12.41 -12.56
CA ALA A 234 -5.71 -12.17 -13.66
C ALA A 234 -5.85 -10.69 -14.00
N VAL A 235 -5.81 -9.81 -12.99
CA VAL A 235 -5.87 -8.37 -13.18
C VAL A 235 -4.70 -7.83 -14.02
N LEU A 236 -3.58 -8.54 -14.13
CA LEU A 236 -2.46 -8.17 -14.99
C LEU A 236 -2.65 -8.57 -16.47
N LYS A 237 -3.76 -9.24 -16.82
CA LYS A 237 -4.10 -9.54 -18.23
C LYS A 237 -4.66 -8.35 -19.00
N PHE A 238 -4.97 -7.24 -18.36
CA PHE A 238 -5.48 -6.05 -19.03
C PHE A 238 -4.45 -5.46 -20.03
N ARG A 239 -4.94 -4.66 -20.96
CA ARG A 239 -4.15 -4.05 -22.03
C ARG A 239 -3.82 -2.59 -21.72
N ALA A 240 -3.14 -2.35 -20.62
CA ALA A 240 -2.69 -1.02 -20.21
C ALA A 240 -1.36 -1.13 -19.48
N PRO A 241 -0.50 -0.10 -19.55
CA PRO A 241 0.74 -0.07 -18.78
C PRO A 241 0.45 0.03 -17.28
N GLY A 242 1.15 -0.78 -16.49
CA GLY A 242 0.95 -0.80 -15.05
C GLY A 242 1.53 -2.02 -14.37
N PHE A 243 1.32 -2.12 -13.09
CA PHE A 243 1.85 -3.21 -12.26
C PHE A 243 1.00 -3.38 -10.98
N LEU A 244 1.26 -4.48 -10.31
CA LEU A 244 0.76 -4.78 -8.97
C LEU A 244 1.88 -4.53 -7.96
N VAL A 245 1.57 -3.91 -6.83
CA VAL A 245 2.47 -3.73 -5.70
C VAL A 245 1.99 -4.54 -4.50
N GLU A 246 2.87 -5.40 -3.99
CA GLU A 246 2.79 -6.01 -2.67
C GLU A 246 3.59 -5.10 -1.73
N GLY A 247 2.89 -4.20 -1.03
CA GLY A 247 3.53 -3.11 -0.30
C GLY A 247 4.38 -3.57 0.89
N SER A 248 4.00 -4.67 1.51
CA SER A 248 4.65 -5.29 2.66
C SER A 248 4.00 -6.64 2.97
N PHE A 249 4.49 -7.36 3.98
CA PHE A 249 3.95 -8.65 4.38
C PHE A 249 3.07 -8.53 5.63
N HIS A 250 1.76 -8.72 5.49
CA HIS A 250 0.84 -8.71 6.64
C HIS A 250 0.99 -9.94 7.55
N THR A 251 1.74 -10.95 7.13
CA THR A 251 2.13 -12.10 7.98
C THR A 251 3.38 -11.83 8.82
N TYR A 252 4.06 -10.69 8.64
CA TYR A 252 5.04 -10.16 9.57
C TYR A 252 4.29 -9.36 10.64
N ASP A 253 4.25 -9.88 11.86
CA ASP A 253 3.36 -9.39 12.90
C ASP A 253 3.47 -7.89 13.18
N PRO A 254 4.65 -7.27 13.34
CA PRO A 254 4.76 -5.82 13.50
C PRO A 254 4.18 -5.03 12.34
N GLU A 255 4.35 -5.51 11.11
CA GLU A 255 3.81 -4.85 9.93
C GLU A 255 2.29 -4.97 9.88
N ARG A 256 1.72 -6.12 10.25
CA ARG A 256 0.28 -6.30 10.37
C ARG A 256 -0.33 -5.30 11.36
N GLN A 257 0.29 -5.09 12.54
CA GLN A 257 -0.18 -4.12 13.51
C GLN A 257 -0.12 -2.68 12.94
N ARG A 258 0.89 -2.34 12.16
CA ARG A 258 0.96 -1.04 11.45
C ARG A 258 -0.14 -0.90 10.41
N LEU A 259 -0.43 -1.95 9.65
CA LEU A 259 -1.47 -1.96 8.61
C LEU A 259 -2.91 -1.85 9.17
N LEU A 260 -3.11 -2.07 10.47
CA LEU A 260 -4.38 -1.75 11.16
C LEU A 260 -4.57 -0.23 11.32
N ASN A 261 -3.49 0.55 11.33
CA ASN A 261 -3.57 1.99 11.46
C ASN A 261 -3.84 2.65 10.09
N ARG A 262 -4.95 3.38 10.02
CA ARG A 262 -5.37 4.06 8.78
C ARG A 262 -4.33 5.06 8.28
N ASP A 263 -3.72 5.82 9.17
CA ASP A 263 -2.77 6.85 8.77
C ASP A 263 -1.44 6.27 8.30
N TYR A 264 -1.04 5.10 8.81
CA TYR A 264 0.08 4.34 8.25
C TYR A 264 -0.20 3.90 6.79
N CYS A 265 -1.40 3.39 6.53
CA CYS A 265 -1.81 3.05 5.15
C CYS A 265 -1.90 4.29 4.26
N ARG A 266 -2.36 5.43 4.78
CA ARG A 266 -2.36 6.71 4.05
C ARG A 266 -0.95 7.18 3.67
N LEU A 267 0.03 7.00 4.56
CA LEU A 267 1.45 7.29 4.24
C LEU A 267 1.96 6.41 3.10
N GLU A 268 1.54 5.16 3.03
CA GLU A 268 1.87 4.28 1.90
C GLU A 268 1.21 4.78 0.60
N GLY A 269 -0.07 5.13 0.64
CA GLY A 269 -0.78 5.75 -0.48
C GLY A 269 -0.14 7.06 -0.96
N LEU A 270 0.36 7.89 -0.04
CA LEU A 270 1.12 9.09 -0.35
C LEU A 270 2.43 8.77 -1.09
N ARG A 271 3.15 7.72 -0.69
CA ARG A 271 4.36 7.26 -1.38
C ARG A 271 4.05 6.80 -2.81
N TYR A 272 2.95 6.07 -3.00
CA TYR A 272 2.50 5.67 -4.35
C TYR A 272 2.13 6.87 -5.22
N TYR A 273 1.40 7.84 -4.67
CA TYR A 273 1.12 9.09 -5.38
C TYR A 273 2.42 9.78 -5.83
N ARG A 274 3.42 9.89 -4.95
CA ARG A 274 4.72 10.52 -5.27
C ARG A 274 5.43 9.80 -6.40
N GLY A 275 5.42 8.47 -6.41
CA GLY A 275 5.98 7.66 -7.50
C GLY A 275 5.26 7.86 -8.83
N ILE A 276 3.93 7.87 -8.84
CA ILE A 276 3.13 8.15 -10.04
C ILE A 276 3.40 9.57 -10.55
N ARG A 277 3.40 10.54 -9.64
CA ARG A 277 3.71 11.93 -9.97
C ARG A 277 5.10 12.07 -10.59
N ALA A 278 6.11 11.42 -10.01
CA ALA A 278 7.49 11.45 -10.53
C ALA A 278 7.56 10.85 -11.93
N TYR A 279 6.87 9.74 -12.20
CA TYR A 279 6.82 9.12 -13.52
C TYR A 279 6.30 10.09 -14.60
N PHE A 280 5.31 10.90 -14.29
CA PHE A 280 4.76 11.89 -15.23
C PHE A 280 5.44 13.27 -15.15
N GLY A 281 6.50 13.42 -14.40
CA GLY A 281 7.22 14.69 -14.26
C GLY A 281 6.39 15.78 -13.55
N GLY A 282 5.53 15.38 -12.61
CA GLY A 282 4.70 16.33 -11.85
C GLY A 282 5.53 17.18 -10.87
N LYS A 283 4.98 18.34 -10.50
CA LYS A 283 5.64 19.28 -9.59
C LYS A 283 5.66 18.75 -8.15
N PRO A 284 6.72 19.04 -7.37
CA PRO A 284 6.77 18.74 -5.94
C PRO A 284 5.61 19.38 -5.17
N GLU A 285 5.19 18.75 -4.09
CA GLU A 285 4.21 19.30 -3.15
C GLU A 285 4.80 20.51 -2.41
N LYS A 286 3.93 21.47 -2.05
CA LYS A 286 4.33 22.65 -1.26
C LYS A 286 4.24 22.40 0.25
N VAL A 287 3.77 21.25 0.65
CA VAL A 287 3.59 20.80 2.04
C VAL A 287 4.51 19.64 2.33
N GLY A 288 4.77 19.38 3.61
CA GLY A 288 5.48 18.22 4.09
C GLY A 288 4.65 17.47 5.14
N TYR A 289 5.22 16.42 5.67
CA TYR A 289 4.55 15.47 6.55
C TYR A 289 5.49 15.09 7.70
N ILE A 290 4.93 14.75 8.85
CA ILE A 290 5.64 14.10 9.94
C ILE A 290 4.94 12.77 10.19
N ALA A 291 5.71 11.71 10.37
CA ALA A 291 5.18 10.41 10.77
C ALA A 291 6.17 9.72 11.71
N GLY A 292 5.67 8.82 12.55
CA GLY A 292 6.54 8.09 13.45
C GLY A 292 5.85 6.94 14.15
N SER A 293 6.64 6.23 14.98
CA SER A 293 6.15 5.17 15.84
C SER A 293 6.76 5.35 17.23
N VAL A 294 5.91 5.61 18.24
CA VAL A 294 6.33 5.77 19.64
C VAL A 294 6.57 4.41 20.25
N LYS A 295 7.74 4.20 20.85
CA LYS A 295 8.15 2.92 21.43
C LYS A 295 8.71 3.11 22.84
N SER A 296 8.71 2.02 23.63
CA SER A 296 9.43 1.98 24.90
C SER A 296 10.94 1.98 24.69
N ALA A 297 11.68 2.70 25.52
CA ALA A 297 13.14 2.69 25.53
C ALA A 297 13.72 1.43 26.18
N THR A 298 12.93 0.70 26.99
CA THR A 298 13.43 -0.37 27.86
C THR A 298 12.70 -1.69 27.70
N GLU A 299 11.42 -1.67 27.29
CA GLU A 299 10.61 -2.88 27.19
C GLU A 299 10.63 -3.43 25.77
N LYS A 300 10.89 -4.72 25.63
CA LYS A 300 10.64 -5.46 24.40
C LYS A 300 9.16 -5.85 24.30
N MET A 301 8.69 -6.05 23.07
CA MET A 301 7.35 -6.56 22.85
C MET A 301 7.32 -8.08 22.99
N GLU A 302 6.53 -8.57 23.94
CA GLU A 302 6.38 -9.99 24.23
C GLU A 302 4.90 -10.39 24.07
N HIS A 303 4.56 -11.00 22.94
CA HIS A 303 3.22 -11.53 22.69
C HIS A 303 3.29 -12.63 21.60
N PRO A 304 2.52 -13.72 21.71
CA PRO A 304 2.52 -14.82 20.72
C PRO A 304 2.20 -14.37 19.28
N LEU A 305 1.39 -13.32 19.12
CA LEU A 305 1.04 -12.73 17.81
C LEU A 305 1.92 -11.52 17.44
N TYR A 306 3.15 -11.46 17.96
CA TYR A 306 4.10 -10.38 17.65
C TYR A 306 5.52 -10.91 17.49
N THR A 307 5.73 -11.73 16.48
CA THR A 307 7.06 -12.23 16.10
C THR A 307 7.80 -11.16 15.32
N TYR A 308 8.92 -10.70 15.82
CA TYR A 308 9.74 -9.64 15.22
C TYR A 308 11.13 -10.13 14.85
N ARG A 309 11.85 -9.33 14.07
CA ARG A 309 13.26 -9.55 13.77
C ARG A 309 14.12 -8.98 14.89
N GLU A 310 14.93 -9.84 15.52
CA GLU A 310 15.85 -9.45 16.58
C GLU A 310 16.84 -8.38 16.08
N GLY A 311 17.15 -7.44 16.97
CA GLY A 311 18.04 -6.31 16.66
C GLY A 311 17.40 -5.20 15.81
N SER A 312 16.13 -5.36 15.39
CA SER A 312 15.41 -4.33 14.66
C SER A 312 14.63 -3.39 15.60
N ILE A 313 14.11 -2.29 15.03
CA ILE A 313 13.23 -1.37 15.77
C ILE A 313 11.95 -2.05 16.27
N ASP A 314 11.56 -3.16 15.66
CA ASP A 314 10.33 -3.87 16.00
C ASP A 314 10.41 -4.70 17.29
N GLN A 315 11.60 -4.90 17.82
CA GLN A 315 11.74 -5.54 19.14
C GLN A 315 11.18 -4.68 20.28
N TRP A 316 11.15 -3.36 20.11
CA TRP A 316 10.70 -2.44 21.15
C TRP A 316 9.20 -2.32 21.19
N LYS A 317 8.64 -2.43 22.39
CA LYS A 317 7.20 -2.37 22.65
C LYS A 317 6.59 -1.05 22.17
N PRO A 318 5.65 -1.08 21.22
CA PRO A 318 4.93 0.12 20.82
C PRO A 318 4.07 0.67 21.96
N ILE A 319 3.96 1.98 22.06
CA ILE A 319 3.17 2.63 23.13
C ILE A 319 1.81 3.02 22.59
N ASN A 320 0.77 2.33 23.10
CA ASN A 320 -0.62 2.66 22.87
C ASN A 320 -1.02 3.91 23.66
N TYR A 321 -2.02 4.63 23.18
CA TYR A 321 -2.62 5.78 23.88
C TYR A 321 -1.63 6.90 24.20
N CYS A 322 -0.54 7.02 23.48
CA CYS A 322 0.38 8.14 23.60
C CYS A 322 -0.22 9.37 22.93
N MET A 323 -0.26 10.48 23.63
CA MET A 323 -0.60 11.79 23.05
C MET A 323 0.66 12.41 22.46
N VAL A 324 0.61 12.73 21.19
CA VAL A 324 1.67 13.43 20.44
C VAL A 324 1.16 14.82 20.08
N TYR A 325 1.70 15.84 20.72
CA TYR A 325 1.32 17.23 20.48
C TYR A 325 2.30 17.88 19.50
N LEU A 326 1.78 18.58 18.50
CA LEU A 326 2.57 19.34 17.54
C LEU A 326 2.45 20.84 17.81
N TYR A 327 3.57 21.48 18.06
CA TYR A 327 3.68 22.93 18.29
C TYR A 327 4.37 23.60 17.09
N ASP A 328 3.88 24.79 16.74
CA ASP A 328 4.55 25.63 15.75
C ASP A 328 5.79 26.34 16.34
N SER A 329 6.54 27.05 15.52
CA SER A 329 7.76 27.79 15.91
C SER A 329 7.52 28.89 16.98
N ARG A 330 6.26 29.24 17.25
CA ARG A 330 5.86 30.21 18.30
C ARG A 330 5.47 29.50 19.60
N GLY A 331 5.55 28.17 19.67
CA GLY A 331 5.14 27.39 20.81
C GLY A 331 3.62 27.19 20.95
N VAL A 332 2.85 27.45 19.88
CA VAL A 332 1.40 27.23 19.86
C VAL A 332 1.12 25.77 19.46
N ASN A 333 0.35 25.04 20.28
CA ASN A 333 -0.14 23.71 19.90
C ASN A 333 -1.13 23.87 18.74
N ILE A 334 -0.79 23.29 17.60
CA ILE A 334 -1.59 23.40 16.37
C ILE A 334 -2.30 22.10 16.00
N LYS A 335 -1.80 20.97 16.45
CA LYS A 335 -2.40 19.62 16.24
C LYS A 335 -2.03 18.70 17.39
N ALA A 336 -2.85 17.68 17.59
CA ALA A 336 -2.52 16.56 18.45
C ALA A 336 -2.89 15.24 17.77
N TYR A 337 -2.18 14.20 18.09
CA TYR A 337 -2.45 12.84 17.64
C TYR A 337 -2.48 11.90 18.85
N HIS A 338 -3.39 10.95 18.85
CA HIS A 338 -3.49 9.91 19.85
C HIS A 338 -3.19 8.57 19.21
N THR A 339 -2.10 7.92 19.61
CA THR A 339 -1.77 6.58 19.08
C THR A 339 -2.89 5.61 19.47
N ASP A 340 -3.23 4.71 18.56
CA ASP A 340 -4.31 3.75 18.77
C ASP A 340 -3.93 2.63 19.76
N GLN A 341 -4.81 1.65 19.90
CA GLN A 341 -4.62 0.48 20.77
C GLN A 341 -3.97 -0.71 20.06
N GLU A 342 -3.59 -0.57 18.78
CA GLU A 342 -3.23 -1.70 17.92
C GLU A 342 -1.73 -2.03 17.96
N TRP A 343 -1.03 -1.67 19.03
CA TRP A 343 0.37 -2.03 19.27
C TRP A 343 1.30 -1.71 18.08
N ASN A 344 1.12 -0.54 17.51
CA ASN A 344 1.96 -0.01 16.43
C ASN A 344 2.64 1.31 16.79
N GLY A 345 2.10 2.06 17.77
CA GLY A 345 2.64 3.35 18.23
C GLY A 345 2.60 4.44 17.15
N ILE A 346 1.88 4.24 16.06
CA ILE A 346 1.86 5.13 14.90
C ILE A 346 1.24 6.48 15.24
N PHE A 347 1.89 7.54 14.76
CA PHE A 347 1.33 8.88 14.66
C PHE A 347 1.69 9.52 13.31
N ALA A 348 0.84 10.44 12.83
CA ALA A 348 1.08 11.15 11.58
C ALA A 348 0.44 12.54 11.57
N PHE A 349 1.14 13.51 11.00
CA PHE A 349 0.65 14.85 10.73
C PHE A 349 0.81 15.16 9.26
N PHE A 350 -0.32 15.41 8.59
CA PHE A 350 -0.40 15.61 7.15
C PHE A 350 -0.52 17.11 6.80
N ASP A 351 -0.06 17.45 5.59
CA ASP A 351 -0.25 18.76 4.95
C ASP A 351 0.30 19.92 5.81
N LEU A 352 1.50 19.76 6.35
CA LEU A 352 2.18 20.78 7.13
C LEU A 352 2.93 21.77 6.23
N LYS A 353 2.94 23.04 6.60
CA LYS A 353 3.83 24.02 5.96
C LYS A 353 5.29 23.70 6.29
N PRO A 354 6.23 23.85 5.35
CA PRO A 354 7.64 23.74 5.66
C PRO A 354 8.07 24.68 6.80
N GLY A 355 8.93 24.20 7.68
CA GLY A 355 9.40 24.97 8.82
C GLY A 355 9.74 24.11 10.03
N LYS A 356 10.09 24.76 11.12
CA LYS A 356 10.44 24.13 12.40
C LYS A 356 9.22 23.94 13.26
N TYR A 357 9.15 22.81 13.92
CA TYR A 357 8.09 22.40 14.83
C TYR A 357 8.70 21.72 16.05
N THR A 358 7.92 21.63 17.11
CA THR A 358 8.25 20.86 18.30
C THR A 358 7.19 19.80 18.53
N LEU A 359 7.62 18.56 18.78
CA LEU A 359 6.78 17.47 19.19
C LEU A 359 6.94 17.22 20.68
N ARG A 360 5.83 16.97 21.38
CA ARG A 360 5.82 16.53 22.76
C ARG A 360 5.00 15.25 22.88
N TYR A 361 5.61 14.23 23.47
CA TYR A 361 5.02 12.91 23.68
C TYR A 361 4.67 12.71 25.14
N ARG A 362 3.43 12.28 25.40
CA ARG A 362 2.91 12.01 26.75
C ARG A 362 2.18 10.68 26.77
N ALA A 363 2.63 9.76 27.61
CA ALA A 363 1.97 8.48 27.84
C ALA A 363 1.94 8.17 29.34
N TYR A 364 0.88 7.48 29.76
CA TYR A 364 0.77 7.07 31.17
C TYR A 364 1.91 6.10 31.54
N GLY A 365 2.58 6.35 32.68
CA GLY A 365 3.70 5.54 33.14
C GLY A 365 5.05 5.84 32.47
N TYR A 366 5.12 6.83 31.57
CA TYR A 366 6.34 7.23 30.89
C TYR A 366 6.71 8.68 31.17
N GLU A 367 8.00 8.99 31.08
CA GLU A 367 8.49 10.36 31.11
C GLU A 367 8.08 11.08 29.81
N GLU A 368 7.86 12.39 29.91
CA GLU A 368 7.58 13.21 28.74
C GLU A 368 8.86 13.35 27.89
N LEU A 369 8.73 13.18 26.58
CA LEU A 369 9.79 13.49 25.63
C LEU A 369 9.39 14.70 24.80
N THR A 370 10.36 15.58 24.51
CA THR A 370 10.19 16.72 23.60
C THR A 370 11.35 16.72 22.62
N GLU A 371 11.04 16.88 21.33
CA GLU A 371 12.04 16.98 20.27
C GLU A 371 11.67 18.05 19.24
N GLU A 372 12.66 18.71 18.67
CA GLU A 372 12.50 19.63 17.55
C GLU A 372 12.57 18.85 16.23
N VAL A 373 11.76 19.27 15.25
CA VAL A 373 11.70 18.65 13.94
C VAL A 373 11.57 19.70 12.86
N GLU A 374 12.19 19.44 11.73
CA GLU A 374 12.02 20.28 10.51
C GLU A 374 11.14 19.55 9.50
N VAL A 375 10.13 20.27 9.01
CA VAL A 375 9.27 19.82 7.91
C VAL A 375 9.79 20.42 6.63
N VAL A 376 10.08 19.57 5.66
CA VAL A 376 10.53 19.95 4.31
C VAL A 376 9.41 19.69 3.31
N ALA A 377 9.20 20.60 2.37
CA ALA A 377 8.22 20.42 1.30
C ALA A 377 8.48 19.13 0.52
N ASP A 378 7.39 18.44 0.16
CA ASP A 378 7.42 17.19 -0.61
C ASP A 378 8.08 15.99 0.09
N LYS A 379 8.37 16.10 1.39
CA LYS A 379 9.01 15.03 2.16
C LYS A 379 8.16 14.62 3.37
N THR A 380 8.40 13.40 3.81
CA THR A 380 7.93 12.91 5.10
C THR A 380 9.13 12.84 6.04
N THR A 381 9.08 13.57 7.16
CA THR A 381 10.05 13.44 8.23
C THR A 381 9.60 12.31 9.13
N TYR A 382 10.42 11.24 9.21
CA TYR A 382 10.13 10.05 10.00
C TYR A 382 10.86 10.11 11.35
N LEU A 383 10.16 9.74 12.41
CA LEU A 383 10.62 9.78 13.79
C LEU A 383 10.36 8.45 14.51
N LEU A 384 11.29 8.06 15.36
CA LEU A 384 11.20 6.84 16.18
C LEU A 384 11.48 7.21 17.66
N PRO A 385 10.59 7.99 18.29
CA PRO A 385 10.76 8.37 19.70
C PRO A 385 10.66 7.15 20.61
N HIS A 386 11.62 7.06 21.56
CA HIS A 386 11.64 6.05 22.59
C HIS A 386 11.40 6.72 23.95
N LEU A 387 10.32 6.34 24.65
CA LEU A 387 9.98 6.89 25.95
C LEU A 387 10.53 6.01 27.08
N THR A 388 11.10 6.65 28.10
CA THR A 388 11.58 6.01 29.32
C THR A 388 10.43 5.84 30.31
N GLN A 389 10.31 4.67 30.92
CA GLN A 389 9.38 4.45 32.03
C GLN A 389 9.75 5.27 33.25
N LYS A 390 8.74 5.73 34.02
CA LYS A 390 8.92 6.42 35.30
C LYS A 390 9.32 5.47 36.41
#